data_e57c18d1ee15fda32968836fb7194408
#
_entry.id   e57c18d1ee15fda32968836fb7194408
#
_cell.length_a   1.000
_cell.length_b   1.000
_cell.length_c   1.000
_cell.angle_alpha   90.00
_cell.angle_beta   90.00
_cell.angle_gamma   90.00
#
_symmetry.space_group_name_H-M   'P 1'
#
loop_
_entity.id
_entity.type
_entity.pdbx_description
1 polymer ?
#
loop_
_entity_poly.entity_id
_entity_poly.type
_entity_poly.pdbx_seq_one_letter_code
_entity_poly.pdbx_strand_id
1 'polypeptide(L)'
;MSIPVTGNDVPARLEEYGSAAFLVTVGVDGSPKVVHVPVVWDASARAFRCTPGGGTLRNLTKPGPVTLVFPPPWDGDYSLLVDGIGRVAGGEVAEVEFVEGVLHRPAPAAPGDQADC
;
A
#
# COMPACT_ATOMS: atom_id res chain seq x y z
N MET A 1 8.43 13.07 8.61
CA MET A 1 9.60 12.81 7.75
C MET A 1 9.27 11.73 6.76
N SER A 2 9.79 11.87 5.56
CA SER A 2 9.48 10.96 4.46
C SER A 2 10.76 10.56 3.73
N ILE A 3 10.88 9.28 3.45
CA ILE A 3 12.04 8.71 2.77
C ILE A 3 11.53 7.97 1.53
N PRO A 4 11.96 8.35 0.32
CA PRO A 4 11.48 7.68 -0.89
C PRO A 4 11.84 6.20 -0.92
N VAL A 5 10.93 5.39 -1.47
CA VAL A 5 11.12 3.96 -1.70
C VAL A 5 10.82 3.67 -3.16
N THR A 6 11.79 3.08 -3.87
CA THR A 6 11.61 2.72 -5.26
C THR A 6 11.11 1.28 -5.39
N GLY A 7 10.65 0.91 -6.59
CA GLY A 7 10.26 -0.47 -6.84
C GLY A 7 11.39 -1.48 -6.61
N ASN A 8 12.64 -1.07 -6.86
CA ASN A 8 13.79 -1.94 -6.61
C ASN A 8 14.02 -2.20 -5.12
N ASP A 9 13.54 -1.33 -4.26
CA ASP A 9 13.68 -1.47 -2.81
C ASP A 9 12.63 -2.40 -2.20
N VAL A 10 11.57 -2.73 -2.94
CA VAL A 10 10.42 -3.48 -2.40
C VAL A 10 10.82 -4.81 -1.78
N PRO A 11 11.63 -5.68 -2.41
CA PRO A 11 11.99 -6.95 -1.79
C PRO A 11 12.60 -6.80 -0.40
N ALA A 12 13.55 -5.89 -0.24
CA ALA A 12 14.19 -5.65 1.05
C ALA A 12 13.20 -5.07 2.07
N ARG A 13 12.30 -4.19 1.63
CA ARG A 13 11.29 -3.62 2.52
C ARG A 13 10.28 -4.66 2.98
N LEU A 14 9.91 -5.61 2.13
CA LEU A 14 9.00 -6.68 2.53
C LEU A 14 9.63 -7.60 3.57
N GLU A 15 10.95 -7.84 3.51
CA GLU A 15 11.64 -8.59 4.55
C GLU A 15 11.56 -7.87 5.90
N GLU A 16 11.63 -6.54 5.89
CA GLU A 16 11.60 -5.71 7.08
C GLU A 16 10.18 -5.57 7.64
N TYR A 17 9.19 -5.34 6.77
CA TYR A 17 7.82 -4.99 7.17
C TYR A 17 6.88 -6.19 7.21
N GLY A 18 7.26 -7.31 6.59
CA GLY A 18 6.35 -8.43 6.36
C GLY A 18 5.46 -8.17 5.16
N SER A 19 4.66 -9.16 4.79
CA SER A 19 3.86 -9.13 3.58
C SER A 19 2.39 -8.79 3.79
N ALA A 20 1.96 -8.51 5.01
CA ALA A 20 0.58 -8.13 5.29
C ALA A 20 0.43 -6.62 5.25
N ALA A 21 -0.48 -6.13 4.41
CA ALA A 21 -0.71 -4.71 4.23
C ALA A 21 -2.19 -4.38 4.35
N PHE A 22 -2.49 -3.12 4.64
CA PHE A 22 -3.83 -2.59 4.46
C PHE A 22 -3.94 -2.06 3.04
N LEU A 23 -4.93 -2.54 2.31
CA LEU A 23 -5.23 -2.06 0.96
C LEU A 23 -6.40 -1.09 1.03
N VAL A 24 -6.18 0.12 0.56
CA VAL A 24 -7.18 1.19 0.55
C VAL A 24 -7.68 1.37 -0.88
N THR A 25 -8.98 1.17 -1.08
CA THR A 25 -9.65 1.39 -2.36
C THR A 25 -10.83 2.34 -2.15
N VAL A 26 -11.34 2.89 -3.24
CA VAL A 26 -12.47 3.82 -3.21
C VAL A 26 -13.58 3.28 -4.11
N GLY A 27 -14.80 3.23 -3.59
CA GLY A 27 -15.97 2.81 -4.34
C GLY A 27 -16.47 3.87 -5.30
N VAL A 28 -17.44 3.49 -6.12
CA VAL A 28 -18.04 4.40 -7.11
C VAL A 28 -18.73 5.60 -6.48
N ASP A 29 -19.17 5.45 -5.23
CA ASP A 29 -19.79 6.53 -4.47
C ASP A 29 -18.78 7.40 -3.72
N GLY A 30 -17.48 7.16 -3.88
CA GLY A 30 -16.43 7.88 -3.19
C GLY A 30 -16.11 7.35 -1.80
N SER A 31 -16.79 6.31 -1.33
CA SER A 31 -16.52 5.75 0.00
C SER A 31 -15.21 4.97 0.01
N PRO A 32 -14.31 5.25 0.95
CA PRO A 32 -13.09 4.46 1.09
C PRO A 32 -13.39 3.10 1.73
N LYS A 33 -12.63 2.10 1.31
CA LYS A 33 -12.69 0.77 1.90
C LYS A 33 -11.28 0.31 2.22
N VAL A 34 -11.09 -0.24 3.42
CA VAL A 34 -9.79 -0.72 3.86
C VAL A 34 -9.92 -2.20 4.22
N VAL A 35 -9.03 -3.01 3.68
CA VAL A 35 -8.93 -4.43 4.02
C VAL A 35 -7.49 -4.77 4.35
N HIS A 36 -7.29 -5.76 5.23
CA HIS A 36 -5.95 -6.22 5.62
C HIS A 36 -5.68 -7.52 4.88
N VAL A 37 -4.67 -7.54 4.01
CA VAL A 37 -4.42 -8.68 3.12
C VAL A 37 -2.92 -8.99 3.05
N PRO A 38 -2.55 -10.25 2.89
CA PRO A 38 -1.19 -10.59 2.50
C PRO A 38 -0.99 -10.26 1.02
N VAL A 39 0.19 -9.77 0.67
CA VAL A 39 0.54 -9.43 -0.69
C VAL A 39 1.78 -10.19 -1.13
N VAL A 40 1.90 -10.42 -2.43
CA VAL A 40 3.07 -11.03 -3.06
C VAL A 40 3.61 -10.05 -4.08
N TRP A 41 4.91 -9.79 -4.03
CA TRP A 41 5.57 -8.91 -4.99
C TRP A 41 6.02 -9.71 -6.22
N ASP A 42 5.63 -9.25 -7.39
CA ASP A 42 6.11 -9.76 -8.66
C ASP A 42 7.06 -8.73 -9.26
N ALA A 43 8.37 -9.01 -9.18
CA ALA A 43 9.39 -8.06 -9.61
C ALA A 43 9.33 -7.80 -11.12
N SER A 44 8.97 -8.81 -11.93
CA SER A 44 8.92 -8.65 -13.37
C SER A 44 7.75 -7.76 -13.80
N ALA A 45 6.63 -7.83 -13.09
CA ALA A 45 5.47 -6.99 -13.35
C ALA A 45 5.54 -5.66 -12.60
N ARG A 46 6.44 -5.53 -11.63
CA ARG A 46 6.55 -4.39 -10.71
C ARG A 46 5.20 -4.13 -10.04
N ALA A 47 4.62 -5.18 -9.53
CA ALA A 47 3.27 -5.14 -8.97
C ALA A 47 3.12 -6.10 -7.80
N PHE A 48 2.22 -5.74 -6.90
CA PHE A 48 1.77 -6.63 -5.83
C PHE A 48 0.52 -7.37 -6.28
N ARG A 49 0.36 -8.61 -5.82
CA ARG A 49 -0.89 -9.37 -6.02
C ARG A 49 -1.45 -9.81 -4.69
N CYS A 50 -2.77 -9.83 -4.59
CA CYS A 50 -3.47 -10.29 -3.40
C CYS A 50 -4.85 -10.83 -3.79
N THR A 51 -5.51 -11.45 -2.81
CA THR A 51 -6.87 -11.96 -3.00
C THR A 51 -7.77 -11.32 -1.94
N PRO A 52 -8.19 -10.06 -2.17
CA PRO A 52 -9.07 -9.35 -1.24
C PRO A 52 -10.50 -9.86 -1.38
N GLY A 53 -11.39 -9.41 -0.53
CA GLY A 53 -12.81 -9.78 -0.64
C GLY A 53 -13.52 -9.13 -1.81
N GLY A 54 -14.78 -9.55 -2.03
CA GLY A 54 -15.58 -9.11 -3.18
C GLY A 54 -15.85 -7.63 -3.25
N GLY A 55 -15.96 -6.94 -2.11
CA GLY A 55 -16.16 -5.49 -2.09
C GLY A 55 -14.98 -4.74 -2.67
N THR A 56 -13.76 -5.14 -2.32
CA THR A 56 -12.55 -4.57 -2.88
C THR A 56 -12.44 -4.86 -4.37
N LEU A 57 -12.72 -6.10 -4.77
CA LEU A 57 -12.71 -6.46 -6.19
C LEU A 57 -13.71 -5.63 -7.00
N ARG A 58 -14.90 -5.37 -6.46
CA ARG A 58 -15.87 -4.48 -7.11
C ARG A 58 -15.30 -3.08 -7.30
N ASN A 59 -14.61 -2.56 -6.28
CA ASN A 59 -13.98 -1.23 -6.39
C ASN A 59 -12.88 -1.19 -7.45
N LEU A 60 -12.28 -2.33 -7.77
CA LEU A 60 -11.18 -2.44 -8.76
C LEU A 60 -11.64 -2.92 -10.13
N THR A 61 -12.93 -3.09 -10.36
CA THR A 61 -13.46 -3.47 -11.68
C THR A 61 -13.01 -2.47 -12.74
N LYS A 62 -12.99 -1.18 -12.39
CA LYS A 62 -12.35 -0.14 -13.17
C LYS A 62 -10.99 0.13 -12.52
N PRO A 63 -9.88 0.03 -13.27
CA PRO A 63 -8.57 0.35 -12.72
C PRO A 63 -8.51 1.77 -12.18
N GLY A 64 -7.84 1.95 -11.04
CA GLY A 64 -7.74 3.26 -10.43
C GLY A 64 -6.69 3.31 -9.33
N PRO A 65 -6.45 4.51 -8.79
CA PRO A 65 -5.45 4.70 -7.76
C PRO A 65 -5.84 4.00 -6.45
N VAL A 66 -4.85 3.36 -5.84
CA VAL A 66 -4.98 2.69 -4.55
C VAL A 66 -3.74 2.95 -3.72
N THR A 67 -3.82 2.65 -2.43
CA THR A 67 -2.65 2.73 -1.54
C THR A 67 -2.57 1.44 -0.72
N LEU A 68 -1.35 0.93 -0.60
CA LEU A 68 -1.01 -0.12 0.35
C LEU A 68 -0.30 0.51 1.54
N VAL A 69 -0.74 0.17 2.73
CA VAL A 69 -0.14 0.65 3.98
C VAL A 69 0.44 -0.54 4.73
N PHE A 70 1.76 -0.53 4.92
CA PHE A 70 2.45 -1.51 5.74
C PHE A 70 2.78 -0.82 7.06
N PRO A 71 2.15 -1.26 8.18
CA PRO A 71 2.41 -0.64 9.48
C PRO A 71 3.87 -0.77 9.88
N PRO A 72 4.38 0.09 10.77
CA PRO A 72 5.75 -0.01 11.25
C PRO A 72 6.02 -1.37 11.87
N PRO A 73 7.23 -1.94 11.71
CA PRO A 73 7.64 -3.08 12.52
C PRO A 73 7.58 -2.72 14.01
N TRP A 74 7.50 -3.73 14.88
CA TRP A 74 7.32 -3.50 16.31
C TRP A 74 8.42 -2.61 16.94
N ASP A 75 9.63 -2.61 16.33
CA ASP A 75 10.77 -1.82 16.79
C ASP A 75 11.01 -0.59 15.91
N GLY A 76 10.09 -0.25 15.02
CA GLY A 76 10.21 0.87 14.10
C GLY A 76 9.08 1.87 14.25
N ASP A 77 9.26 3.04 13.66
CA ASP A 77 8.28 4.11 13.71
C ASP A 77 7.85 4.63 12.31
N TYR A 78 8.45 4.12 11.24
CA TYR A 78 8.06 4.47 9.87
C TYR A 78 7.03 3.49 9.34
N SER A 79 5.93 4.01 8.78
CA SER A 79 5.02 3.23 7.94
C SER A 79 5.55 3.20 6.52
N LEU A 80 5.37 2.08 5.83
CA LEU A 80 5.66 2.00 4.40
C LEU A 80 4.36 2.23 3.64
N LEU A 81 4.30 3.30 2.86
CA LEU A 81 3.14 3.64 2.05
C LEU A 81 3.49 3.44 0.58
N VAL A 82 2.68 2.67 -0.12
CA VAL A 82 2.87 2.43 -1.56
C VAL A 82 1.62 2.87 -2.30
N ASP A 83 1.79 3.87 -3.15
CA ASP A 83 0.73 4.28 -4.07
C ASP A 83 0.88 3.50 -5.37
N GLY A 84 -0.24 3.07 -5.91
CA GLY A 84 -0.23 2.29 -7.13
C GLY A 84 -1.54 2.38 -7.87
N ILE A 85 -1.60 1.64 -8.97
CA ILE A 85 -2.82 1.48 -9.75
C ILE A 85 -3.34 0.06 -9.51
N GLY A 86 -4.54 -0.03 -8.96
CA GLY A 86 -5.18 -1.30 -8.66
C GLY A 86 -6.11 -1.73 -9.78
N ARG A 87 -6.17 -3.03 -10.01
CA ARG A 87 -7.04 -3.64 -11.00
C ARG A 87 -7.34 -5.09 -10.64
N VAL A 88 -8.41 -5.63 -11.18
CA VAL A 88 -8.66 -7.07 -11.12
C VAL A 88 -7.77 -7.74 -12.16
N ALA A 89 -6.99 -8.73 -11.72
CA ALA A 89 -6.03 -9.43 -12.59
C ALA A 89 -6.55 -10.78 -13.09
N GLY A 90 -7.79 -11.10 -12.80
CA GLY A 90 -8.43 -12.35 -13.16
C GLY A 90 -8.96 -13.08 -11.94
N GLY A 91 -10.18 -13.62 -12.02
CA GLY A 91 -10.81 -14.31 -10.92
C GLY A 91 -10.90 -13.44 -9.66
N GLU A 92 -10.34 -13.93 -8.58
CA GLU A 92 -10.38 -13.25 -7.28
C GLU A 92 -9.07 -12.49 -6.98
N VAL A 93 -8.18 -12.38 -7.96
CA VAL A 93 -6.87 -11.76 -7.79
C VAL A 93 -6.95 -10.28 -8.13
N ALA A 94 -6.44 -9.45 -7.23
CA ALA A 94 -6.20 -8.04 -7.48
C ALA A 94 -4.70 -7.81 -7.68
N GLU A 95 -4.37 -6.88 -8.56
CA GLU A 95 -2.99 -6.48 -8.82
C GLU A 95 -2.86 -4.99 -8.53
N VAL A 96 -1.77 -4.62 -7.84
CA VAL A 96 -1.44 -3.22 -7.57
C VAL A 96 -0.09 -2.94 -8.23
N GLU A 97 -0.13 -2.22 -9.34
CA GLU A 97 1.08 -1.78 -10.02
C GLU A 97 1.74 -0.67 -9.21
N PHE A 98 3.04 -0.83 -8.94
CA PHE A 98 3.80 0.13 -8.14
C PHE A 98 3.96 1.45 -8.91
N VAL A 99 3.60 2.55 -8.29
CA VAL A 99 3.82 3.89 -8.83
C VAL A 99 4.86 4.63 -7.98
N GLU A 100 4.65 4.69 -6.67
CA GLU A 100 5.49 5.46 -5.78
C GLU A 100 5.45 4.86 -4.39
N GLY A 101 6.58 4.88 -3.69
CA GLY A 101 6.64 4.43 -2.31
C GLY A 101 7.36 5.43 -1.42
N VAL A 102 7.01 5.41 -0.15
CA VAL A 102 7.61 6.30 0.85
C VAL A 102 7.58 5.63 2.22
N LEU A 103 8.63 5.83 2.99
CA LEU A 103 8.60 5.59 4.43
C LEU A 103 8.17 6.90 5.09
N HIS A 104 7.15 6.82 5.92
CA HIS A 104 6.55 7.99 6.54
C HIS A 104 6.36 7.78 8.03
N ARG A 105 6.64 8.81 8.81
CA ARG A 105 6.29 8.88 10.22
C ARG A 105 5.79 10.27 10.56
N PRO A 106 4.95 10.42 11.59
CA PRO A 106 4.54 11.77 12.01
C PRO A 106 5.72 12.54 12.56
N ALA A 107 5.65 13.87 12.46
CA ALA A 107 6.59 14.73 13.14
C ALA A 107 6.42 14.59 14.65
N PRO A 108 7.50 14.81 15.48
CA PRO A 108 7.37 14.77 16.91
C PRO A 108 6.28 15.72 17.41
N ALA A 109 5.45 15.24 18.36
CA ALA A 109 4.35 16.02 18.91
C ALA A 109 4.83 16.99 19.98
N ALA A 110 5.79 17.88 19.63
CA ALA A 110 6.30 18.91 20.53
C ALA A 110 5.69 20.27 20.16
N PRO A 111 5.57 21.21 21.14
CA PRO A 111 5.05 22.54 20.83
C PRO A 111 5.86 23.21 19.71
N GLY A 112 5.15 23.73 18.72
CA GLY A 112 5.76 24.40 17.57
C GLY A 112 6.20 23.49 16.44
N ASP A 113 6.14 22.16 16.60
CA ASP A 113 6.45 21.23 15.53
C ASP A 113 5.29 21.15 14.54
N GLN A 114 5.64 20.85 13.29
CA GLN A 114 4.65 20.67 12.23
C GLN A 114 4.76 19.26 11.69
N ALA A 115 3.62 18.70 11.28
CA ALA A 115 3.59 17.46 10.53
C ALA A 115 4.22 17.70 9.15
N ASP A 116 5.03 16.76 8.68
CA ASP A 116 5.76 16.89 7.40
C ASP A 116 5.29 15.88 6.36
N CYS A 117 4.03 15.52 6.40
CA CYS A 117 3.41 14.62 5.43
C CYS A 117 2.41 15.34 4.53
#